data_18edd2eb3bd414cf816d1379d9a9c817
#
_entry.id   18edd2eb3bd414cf816d1379d9a9c817
#
_cell.length_a   1.000
_cell.length_b   1.000
_cell.length_c   1.000
_cell.angle_alpha   90.00
_cell.angle_beta   90.00
_cell.angle_gamma   90.00
#
_symmetry.space_group_name_H-M   'P 1'
#
loop_
_entity.id
_entity.type
_entity.pdbx_description
1 polymer ?
#
loop_
_entity_poly.entity_id
_entity_poly.type
_entity_poly.pdbx_seq_one_letter_code
_entity_poly.pdbx_strand_id
1 'polypeptide(L)'
;IAIPVEPPITEYLHAKAARQGIPLSGTFELTPLCNMNCRMCYVRMSREQQEAIRPLRTAAQWLELGRQAKEQGLLYLLLTGGEPFLRPDFREILAGLHQMGLLISINSNGTLIDESVVRWLKETPPVRINITLYGASDETYGRLCRNPQGFTQVTRAIRLLGEAGITVKLNCSLTPHNAADLEGIFAFAKEEGLLVQATSYMFPPLRRDPSQVGCNDRFTPQEAAYYAARIESLLNGEEAFLERLKSQSWEGLCADPGEDCGTLEGEGIRCRAGKCSFWVTWEGRLLPCGMLPDQGADVFQVGFAEAWRQAREAAAGIRLPAK
;
A
#
# COMPACT_ATOMS: atom_id res chain seq x y z
N ILE A 1 -12.03 -10.98 13.53
CA ILE A 1 -11.91 -10.21 12.27
C ILE A 1 -11.07 -11.07 11.34
N ALA A 2 -11.70 -11.79 10.39
CA ALA A 2 -10.94 -12.61 9.44
C ALA A 2 -10.07 -11.72 8.55
N ILE A 3 -8.87 -12.20 8.20
CA ILE A 3 -8.08 -11.58 7.12
C ILE A 3 -8.99 -11.54 5.89
N PRO A 4 -9.13 -10.38 5.20
CA PRO A 4 -9.98 -10.33 4.02
C PRO A 4 -9.42 -11.32 2.98
N VAL A 5 -10.09 -12.44 2.83
CA VAL A 5 -9.79 -13.38 1.75
C VAL A 5 -10.21 -12.70 0.45
N GLU A 6 -9.30 -12.64 -0.51
CA GLU A 6 -9.63 -12.09 -1.83
C GLU A 6 -10.80 -12.92 -2.42
N PRO A 7 -11.85 -12.26 -2.95
CA PRO A 7 -12.94 -13.00 -3.57
C PRO A 7 -12.41 -13.94 -4.66
N PRO A 8 -12.93 -15.17 -4.79
CA PRO A 8 -12.44 -16.16 -5.76
C PRO A 8 -12.37 -15.64 -7.19
N ILE A 9 -13.32 -14.79 -7.58
CA ILE A 9 -13.33 -14.17 -8.92
C ILE A 9 -12.14 -13.21 -9.11
N THR A 10 -11.78 -12.44 -8.07
CA THR A 10 -10.65 -11.50 -8.13
C THR A 10 -9.34 -12.28 -8.23
N GLU A 11 -9.19 -13.35 -7.46
CA GLU A 11 -8.02 -14.25 -7.53
C GLU A 11 -7.89 -14.87 -8.90
N TYR A 12 -8.99 -15.43 -9.45
CA TYR A 12 -9.03 -15.98 -10.82
C TYR A 12 -8.62 -14.95 -11.87
N LEU A 13 -9.15 -13.71 -11.79
CA LEU A 13 -8.81 -12.64 -12.73
C LEU A 13 -7.33 -12.29 -12.68
N HIS A 14 -6.74 -12.18 -11.49
CA HIS A 14 -5.31 -11.91 -11.34
C HIS A 14 -4.45 -13.07 -11.84
N ALA A 15 -4.83 -14.33 -11.57
CA ALA A 15 -4.12 -15.49 -12.07
C ALA A 15 -4.16 -15.57 -13.60
N LYS A 16 -5.32 -15.27 -14.22
CA LYS A 16 -5.47 -15.21 -15.66
C LYS A 16 -4.66 -14.07 -16.27
N ALA A 17 -4.77 -12.88 -15.70
CA ALA A 17 -4.03 -11.68 -16.16
C ALA A 17 -2.51 -11.90 -16.07
N ALA A 18 -2.02 -12.51 -14.99
CA ALA A 18 -0.60 -12.82 -14.83
C ALA A 18 -0.07 -13.76 -15.93
N ARG A 19 -0.84 -14.77 -16.30
CA ARG A 19 -0.49 -15.68 -17.41
C ARG A 19 -0.47 -14.96 -18.77
N GLN A 20 -1.36 -14.00 -18.97
CA GLN A 20 -1.50 -13.26 -20.22
C GLN A 20 -0.65 -11.97 -20.27
N GLY A 21 -0.04 -11.58 -19.15
CA GLY A 21 0.74 -10.36 -19.03
C GLY A 21 -0.08 -9.08 -19.08
N ILE A 22 -1.37 -9.17 -18.69
CA ILE A 22 -2.29 -8.03 -18.65
C ILE A 22 -2.06 -7.24 -17.35
N PRO A 23 -1.87 -5.90 -17.39
CA PRO A 23 -1.67 -5.06 -16.20
C PRO A 23 -3.00 -4.80 -15.49
N LEU A 24 -3.59 -5.84 -14.88
CA LEU A 24 -4.94 -5.82 -14.31
C LEU A 24 -5.06 -4.86 -13.11
N SER A 25 -3.99 -4.70 -12.33
CA SER A 25 -3.96 -3.82 -11.17
C SER A 25 -2.77 -2.87 -11.20
N GLY A 26 -3.00 -1.62 -10.83
CA GLY A 26 -1.98 -0.59 -10.84
C GLY A 26 -2.04 0.32 -9.62
N THR A 27 -0.93 0.99 -9.35
CA THR A 27 -0.83 2.04 -8.34
C THR A 27 -0.34 3.31 -9.00
N PHE A 28 -1.04 4.43 -8.78
CA PHE A 28 -0.57 5.76 -9.13
C PHE A 28 -0.20 6.51 -7.87
N GLU A 29 1.07 6.84 -7.73
CA GLU A 29 1.59 7.68 -6.68
C GLU A 29 1.56 9.13 -7.15
N LEU A 30 0.52 9.86 -6.76
CA LEU A 30 0.18 11.16 -7.36
C LEU A 30 1.10 12.31 -6.92
N THR A 31 1.71 12.19 -5.74
CA THR A 31 2.53 13.25 -5.13
C THR A 31 3.45 12.67 -4.06
N PRO A 32 4.66 13.20 -3.85
CA PRO A 32 5.49 12.88 -2.70
C PRO A 32 5.20 13.80 -1.51
N LEU A 33 4.37 14.85 -1.69
CA LEU A 33 4.05 15.81 -0.66
C LEU A 33 3.03 15.22 0.34
N CYS A 34 3.24 15.51 1.62
CA CYS A 34 2.36 15.06 2.69
C CYS A 34 2.30 16.12 3.79
N ASN A 35 1.13 16.26 4.42
CA ASN A 35 0.94 17.11 5.59
C ASN A 35 1.45 16.49 6.90
N MET A 36 1.87 15.21 6.86
CA MET A 36 2.58 14.55 7.96
C MET A 36 4.08 14.39 7.65
N ASN A 37 4.89 14.14 8.70
CA ASN A 37 6.30 13.85 8.58
C ASN A 37 6.68 12.59 9.38
N CYS A 38 6.11 11.46 8.99
CA CYS A 38 6.32 10.19 9.67
C CYS A 38 7.78 9.73 9.55
N ARG A 39 8.35 9.26 10.67
CA ARG A 39 9.77 8.85 10.76
C ARG A 39 10.14 7.76 9.75
N MET A 40 9.28 6.76 9.58
CA MET A 40 9.49 5.61 8.69
C MET A 40 9.05 5.84 7.25
N CYS A 41 8.57 7.04 6.88
CA CYS A 41 8.01 7.26 5.56
C CYS A 41 9.08 7.18 4.46
N TYR A 42 8.84 6.39 3.43
CA TYR A 42 9.75 6.20 2.29
C TYR A 42 9.39 7.04 1.06
N VAL A 43 8.27 7.77 1.09
CA VAL A 43 7.76 8.55 -0.05
C VAL A 43 7.94 10.05 0.15
N ARG A 44 7.67 10.53 1.38
CA ARG A 44 7.54 11.97 1.65
C ARG A 44 8.79 12.76 1.31
N MET A 45 8.58 13.86 0.60
CA MET A 45 9.57 14.89 0.31
C MET A 45 9.08 16.26 0.80
N SER A 46 9.99 17.21 1.00
CA SER A 46 9.62 18.63 1.09
C SER A 46 9.24 19.16 -0.29
N ARG A 47 8.58 20.32 -0.32
CA ARG A 47 8.24 20.99 -1.57
C ARG A 47 9.50 21.36 -2.36
N GLU A 48 10.53 21.87 -1.69
CA GLU A 48 11.81 22.23 -2.30
C GLU A 48 12.51 21.02 -2.93
N GLN A 49 12.50 19.89 -2.23
CA GLN A 49 13.05 18.63 -2.77
C GLN A 49 12.28 18.13 -4.00
N GLN A 50 10.95 18.21 -3.96
CA GLN A 50 10.11 17.82 -5.07
C GLN A 50 10.30 18.72 -6.29
N GLU A 51 10.31 20.06 -6.09
CA GLU A 51 10.49 21.05 -7.16
C GLU A 51 11.88 20.98 -7.80
N ALA A 52 12.92 20.64 -7.01
CA ALA A 52 14.28 20.43 -7.53
C ALA A 52 14.38 19.23 -8.50
N ILE A 53 13.47 18.24 -8.38
CA ILE A 53 13.45 17.08 -9.28
C ILE A 53 12.62 17.40 -10.52
N ARG A 54 11.34 17.77 -10.33
CA ARG A 54 10.41 18.14 -11.39
C ARG A 54 9.08 18.67 -10.85
N PRO A 55 8.30 19.41 -11.68
CA PRO A 55 6.91 19.73 -11.36
C PRO A 55 6.06 18.47 -11.21
N LEU A 56 5.00 18.54 -10.38
CA LEU A 56 4.00 17.48 -10.31
C LEU A 56 3.31 17.30 -11.67
N ARG A 57 2.99 16.06 -12.00
CA ARG A 57 2.16 15.76 -13.18
C ARG A 57 0.76 16.34 -12.99
N THR A 58 0.19 16.90 -14.03
CA THR A 58 -1.16 17.51 -14.03
C THR A 58 -2.25 16.45 -13.99
N ALA A 59 -3.48 16.85 -13.63
CA ALA A 59 -4.65 15.97 -13.73
C ALA A 59 -4.80 15.40 -15.14
N ALA A 60 -4.70 16.22 -16.17
CA ALA A 60 -4.79 15.77 -17.58
C ALA A 60 -3.77 14.68 -17.93
N GLN A 61 -2.53 14.79 -17.42
CA GLN A 61 -1.50 13.75 -17.63
C GLN A 61 -1.88 12.43 -16.95
N TRP A 62 -2.37 12.48 -15.71
CA TRP A 62 -2.82 11.28 -14.99
C TRP A 62 -4.05 10.62 -15.64
N LEU A 63 -4.98 11.43 -16.15
CA LEU A 63 -6.16 10.92 -16.85
C LEU A 63 -5.78 10.26 -18.17
N GLU A 64 -4.89 10.87 -18.95
CA GLU A 64 -4.40 10.25 -20.20
C GLU A 64 -3.65 8.94 -19.91
N LEU A 65 -2.83 8.90 -18.85
CA LEU A 65 -2.20 7.66 -18.42
C LEU A 65 -3.22 6.59 -18.01
N GLY A 66 -4.26 6.99 -17.27
CA GLY A 66 -5.36 6.10 -16.89
C GLY A 66 -6.08 5.50 -18.11
N ARG A 67 -6.31 6.31 -19.15
CA ARG A 67 -6.91 5.87 -20.41
C ARG A 67 -6.03 4.82 -21.09
N GLN A 68 -4.74 5.10 -21.26
CA GLN A 68 -3.79 4.16 -21.86
C GLN A 68 -3.69 2.84 -21.08
N ALA A 69 -3.63 2.94 -19.75
CA ALA A 69 -3.57 1.76 -18.89
C ALA A 69 -4.85 0.90 -18.98
N LYS A 70 -6.03 1.55 -19.04
CA LYS A 70 -7.30 0.86 -19.25
C LYS A 70 -7.36 0.12 -20.59
N GLU A 71 -6.86 0.71 -21.65
CA GLU A 71 -6.78 0.05 -22.97
C GLU A 71 -5.89 -1.20 -22.97
N GLN A 72 -4.93 -1.26 -22.06
CA GLN A 72 -4.09 -2.44 -21.81
C GLN A 72 -4.68 -3.44 -20.80
N GLY A 73 -5.85 -3.15 -20.22
CA GLY A 73 -6.59 -4.07 -19.34
C GLY A 73 -6.58 -3.70 -17.86
N LEU A 74 -6.15 -2.49 -17.49
CA LEU A 74 -6.26 -2.00 -16.11
C LEU A 74 -7.73 -2.00 -15.66
N LEU A 75 -8.00 -2.61 -14.52
CA LEU A 75 -9.30 -2.62 -13.86
C LEU A 75 -9.22 -2.06 -12.43
N TYR A 76 -8.26 -2.53 -11.64
CA TYR A 76 -8.08 -2.13 -10.25
C TYR A 76 -7.00 -1.08 -10.12
N LEU A 77 -7.35 0.10 -9.65
CA LEU A 77 -6.41 1.21 -9.48
C LEU A 77 -6.34 1.65 -8.02
N LEU A 78 -5.13 1.71 -7.47
CA LEU A 78 -4.84 2.33 -6.19
C LEU A 78 -4.29 3.73 -6.40
N LEU A 79 -4.94 4.74 -5.86
CA LEU A 79 -4.41 6.09 -5.78
C LEU A 79 -3.71 6.29 -4.43
N THR A 80 -2.47 6.77 -4.48
CA THR A 80 -1.62 6.96 -3.31
C THR A 80 -0.67 8.15 -3.51
N GLY A 81 0.29 8.30 -2.62
CA GLY A 81 1.33 9.31 -2.69
C GLY A 81 1.94 9.52 -1.32
N GLY A 82 2.37 10.75 -1.03
CA GLY A 82 2.50 11.23 0.34
C GLY A 82 1.10 11.32 0.95
N GLU A 83 0.32 12.34 0.53
CA GLU A 83 -1.11 12.43 0.85
C GLU A 83 -1.88 12.91 -0.39
N PRO A 84 -2.71 12.05 -1.01
CA PRO A 84 -3.46 12.40 -2.21
C PRO A 84 -4.42 13.58 -2.01
N PHE A 85 -5.08 13.66 -0.85
CA PHE A 85 -6.01 14.75 -0.53
C PHE A 85 -5.33 16.13 -0.36
N LEU A 86 -4.00 16.18 -0.33
CA LEU A 86 -3.26 17.43 -0.33
C LEU A 86 -3.21 18.08 -1.73
N ARG A 87 -3.50 17.31 -2.79
CA ARG A 87 -3.52 17.83 -4.16
C ARG A 87 -4.82 18.60 -4.44
N PRO A 88 -4.74 19.85 -4.94
CA PRO A 88 -5.96 20.63 -5.24
C PRO A 88 -6.80 20.05 -6.38
N ASP A 89 -6.15 19.31 -7.31
CA ASP A 89 -6.78 18.66 -8.46
C ASP A 89 -7.16 17.18 -8.21
N PHE A 90 -7.08 16.69 -6.94
CA PHE A 90 -7.35 15.29 -6.64
C PHE A 90 -8.77 14.86 -6.97
N ARG A 91 -9.77 15.72 -6.70
CA ARG A 91 -11.17 15.46 -7.05
C ARG A 91 -11.35 15.27 -8.55
N GLU A 92 -10.70 16.10 -9.38
CA GLU A 92 -10.72 15.99 -10.85
C GLU A 92 -10.12 14.67 -11.31
N ILE A 93 -8.94 14.30 -10.79
CA ILE A 93 -8.27 13.04 -11.10
C ILE A 93 -9.16 11.84 -10.74
N LEU A 94 -9.72 11.82 -9.53
CA LEU A 94 -10.58 10.72 -9.07
C LEU A 94 -11.81 10.59 -9.96
N ALA A 95 -12.51 11.71 -10.21
CA ALA A 95 -13.73 11.72 -11.02
C ALA A 95 -13.48 11.24 -12.46
N GLY A 96 -12.42 11.73 -13.10
CA GLY A 96 -12.09 11.32 -14.46
C GLY A 96 -11.70 9.83 -14.57
N LEU A 97 -10.90 9.32 -13.65
CA LEU A 97 -10.54 7.89 -13.60
C LEU A 97 -11.76 7.01 -13.27
N HIS A 98 -12.66 7.46 -12.40
CA HIS A 98 -13.90 6.76 -12.08
C HIS A 98 -14.83 6.68 -13.31
N GLN A 99 -14.97 7.77 -14.06
CA GLN A 99 -15.77 7.79 -15.31
C GLN A 99 -15.24 6.82 -16.37
N MET A 100 -13.97 6.46 -16.33
CA MET A 100 -13.39 5.41 -17.17
C MET A 100 -13.85 4.00 -16.77
N GLY A 101 -14.57 3.82 -15.64
CA GLY A 101 -15.00 2.53 -15.13
C GLY A 101 -13.91 1.75 -14.37
N LEU A 102 -12.88 2.43 -13.87
CA LEU A 102 -11.86 1.82 -13.02
C LEU A 102 -12.39 1.62 -11.60
N LEU A 103 -12.04 0.48 -11.01
CA LEU A 103 -12.31 0.17 -9.60
C LEU A 103 -11.23 0.80 -8.72
N ILE A 104 -11.52 1.97 -8.17
CA ILE A 104 -10.53 2.81 -7.50
C ILE A 104 -10.54 2.58 -5.99
N SER A 105 -9.36 2.32 -5.42
CA SER A 105 -9.08 2.41 -3.99
C SER A 105 -8.16 3.60 -3.72
N ILE A 106 -8.22 4.15 -2.51
CA ILE A 106 -7.38 5.30 -2.12
C ILE A 106 -6.61 4.92 -0.85
N ASN A 107 -5.31 5.19 -0.82
CA ASN A 107 -4.51 5.19 0.41
C ASN A 107 -4.40 6.63 0.93
N SER A 108 -4.75 6.85 2.19
CA SER A 108 -4.69 8.16 2.83
C SER A 108 -4.29 8.05 4.30
N ASN A 109 -3.70 9.11 4.83
CA ASN A 109 -3.51 9.26 6.26
C ASN A 109 -4.80 9.73 6.99
N GLY A 110 -5.84 10.10 6.25
CA GLY A 110 -7.17 10.44 6.74
C GLY A 110 -7.32 11.84 7.33
N THR A 111 -6.25 12.55 7.66
CA THR A 111 -6.33 13.81 8.45
C THR A 111 -6.94 14.98 7.69
N LEU A 112 -7.01 14.91 6.37
CA LEU A 112 -7.61 15.95 5.51
C LEU A 112 -9.05 15.61 5.08
N ILE A 113 -9.60 14.50 5.57
CA ILE A 113 -10.96 14.09 5.23
C ILE A 113 -11.94 14.70 6.25
N ASP A 114 -12.64 15.73 5.81
CA ASP A 114 -13.70 16.43 6.53
C ASP A 114 -15.07 16.23 5.84
N GLU A 115 -16.10 16.88 6.35
CA GLU A 115 -17.45 16.82 5.80
C GLU A 115 -17.54 17.30 4.35
N SER A 116 -16.66 18.23 3.95
CA SER A 116 -16.61 18.75 2.58
C SER A 116 -16.04 17.72 1.62
N VAL A 117 -14.98 17.02 2.05
CA VAL A 117 -14.37 15.93 1.31
C VAL A 117 -15.34 14.75 1.19
N VAL A 118 -15.99 14.35 2.29
CA VAL A 118 -16.98 13.27 2.28
C VAL A 118 -18.14 13.57 1.33
N ARG A 119 -18.60 14.82 1.27
CA ARG A 119 -19.67 15.22 0.34
C ARG A 119 -19.35 14.92 -1.11
N TRP A 120 -18.18 15.31 -1.61
CA TRP A 120 -17.82 15.05 -3.00
C TRP A 120 -17.40 13.60 -3.25
N LEU A 121 -16.86 12.89 -2.23
CA LEU A 121 -16.61 11.45 -2.33
C LEU A 121 -17.89 10.64 -2.54
N LYS A 122 -19.04 11.09 -1.99
CA LYS A 122 -20.34 10.45 -2.26
C LYS A 122 -20.80 10.57 -3.72
N GLU A 123 -20.38 11.62 -4.42
CA GLU A 123 -20.65 11.79 -5.86
C GLU A 123 -19.78 10.86 -6.73
N THR A 124 -18.59 10.51 -6.24
CA THR A 124 -17.62 9.65 -6.94
C THR A 124 -17.02 8.67 -5.94
N PRO A 125 -17.81 7.69 -5.47
CA PRO A 125 -17.38 6.81 -4.39
C PRO A 125 -16.25 5.88 -4.85
N PRO A 126 -15.13 5.84 -4.12
CA PRO A 126 -14.13 4.80 -4.35
C PRO A 126 -14.68 3.45 -3.86
N VAL A 127 -14.11 2.35 -4.36
CA VAL A 127 -14.42 1.00 -3.86
C VAL A 127 -14.15 0.90 -2.36
N ARG A 128 -13.06 1.55 -1.92
CA ARG A 128 -12.72 1.70 -0.49
C ARG A 128 -11.63 2.76 -0.30
N ILE A 129 -11.54 3.26 0.92
CA ILE A 129 -10.40 4.07 1.38
C ILE A 129 -9.63 3.26 2.41
N ASN A 130 -8.34 3.07 2.15
CA ASN A 130 -7.42 2.46 3.10
C ASN A 130 -6.83 3.59 3.95
N ILE A 131 -7.23 3.68 5.21
CA ILE A 131 -6.71 4.67 6.16
C ILE A 131 -5.57 4.03 6.94
N THR A 132 -4.43 4.71 7.00
CA THR A 132 -3.33 4.23 7.83
C THR A 132 -3.50 4.75 9.25
N LEU A 133 -3.71 3.84 10.21
CA LEU A 133 -3.77 4.14 11.63
C LEU A 133 -2.41 3.82 12.26
N TYR A 134 -1.70 4.87 12.69
CA TYR A 134 -0.33 4.78 13.17
C TYR A 134 -0.20 4.63 14.68
N GLY A 135 -1.30 4.72 15.43
CA GLY A 135 -1.32 4.62 16.88
C GLY A 135 -2.74 4.71 17.41
N ALA A 136 -2.88 4.52 18.72
CA ALA A 136 -4.14 4.60 19.45
C ALA A 136 -4.26 5.89 20.29
N SER A 137 -3.37 6.86 20.07
CA SER A 137 -3.35 8.13 20.80
C SER A 137 -2.72 9.27 20.00
N ASP A 138 -3.09 10.51 20.33
CA ASP A 138 -2.48 11.71 19.78
C ASP A 138 -0.99 11.84 20.19
N GLU A 139 -0.60 11.28 21.34
CA GLU A 139 0.79 11.24 21.78
C GLU A 139 1.64 10.42 20.81
N THR A 140 1.20 9.22 20.44
CA THR A 140 1.90 8.36 19.47
C THR A 140 1.97 9.04 18.10
N TYR A 141 0.89 9.67 17.65
CA TYR A 141 0.90 10.44 16.41
C TYR A 141 1.86 11.63 16.44
N GLY A 142 1.92 12.36 17.56
CA GLY A 142 2.88 13.45 17.76
C GLY A 142 4.33 12.97 17.64
N ARG A 143 4.64 11.84 18.29
CA ARG A 143 5.98 11.25 18.30
C ARG A 143 6.37 10.64 16.95
N LEU A 144 5.48 9.86 16.33
CA LEU A 144 5.76 9.09 15.12
C LEU A 144 5.53 9.88 13.83
N CYS A 145 4.41 10.61 13.74
CA CYS A 145 3.95 11.27 12.52
C CYS A 145 4.17 12.79 12.52
N ARG A 146 4.63 13.35 13.65
CA ARG A 146 4.77 14.79 13.86
C ARG A 146 3.43 15.54 13.74
N ASN A 147 2.34 14.87 14.11
CA ASN A 147 1.00 15.45 14.17
C ASN A 147 0.36 15.15 15.53
N PRO A 148 0.40 16.09 16.50
CA PRO A 148 -0.08 15.87 17.86
C PRO A 148 -1.62 15.79 18.01
N GLN A 149 -2.37 15.92 16.92
CA GLN A 149 -3.82 15.74 16.86
C GLN A 149 -4.22 14.65 15.85
N GLY A 150 -3.25 13.86 15.40
CA GLY A 150 -3.44 12.95 14.28
C GLY A 150 -4.43 11.84 14.57
N PHE A 151 -4.42 11.26 15.76
CA PHE A 151 -5.37 10.22 16.14
C PHE A 151 -6.81 10.75 16.17
N THR A 152 -7.02 11.89 16.82
CA THR A 152 -8.34 12.57 16.87
C THR A 152 -8.86 12.90 15.47
N GLN A 153 -8.01 13.43 14.57
CA GLN A 153 -8.39 13.75 13.20
C GLN A 153 -8.75 12.50 12.38
N VAL A 154 -7.91 11.47 12.46
CA VAL A 154 -8.09 10.23 11.68
C VAL A 154 -9.34 9.46 12.13
N THR A 155 -9.57 9.32 13.44
CA THR A 155 -10.76 8.63 13.96
C THR A 155 -12.05 9.37 13.62
N ARG A 156 -12.04 10.71 13.64
CA ARG A 156 -13.16 11.51 13.13
C ARG A 156 -13.41 11.23 11.64
N ALA A 157 -12.37 11.25 10.81
CA ALA A 157 -12.50 10.97 9.37
C ALA A 157 -13.08 9.58 9.10
N ILE A 158 -12.63 8.56 9.85
CA ILE A 158 -13.15 7.19 9.75
C ILE A 158 -14.65 7.14 10.02
N ARG A 159 -15.12 7.80 11.10
CA ARG A 159 -16.54 7.86 11.44
C ARG A 159 -17.36 8.58 10.38
N LEU A 160 -16.91 9.75 9.90
CA LEU A 160 -17.55 10.48 8.82
C LEU A 160 -17.69 9.65 7.53
N LEU A 161 -16.67 8.89 7.17
CA LEU A 161 -16.70 7.98 6.02
C LEU A 161 -17.70 6.84 6.24
N GLY A 162 -17.71 6.23 7.43
CA GLY A 162 -18.65 5.17 7.80
C GLY A 162 -20.10 5.63 7.76
N GLU A 163 -20.41 6.80 8.34
CA GLU A 163 -21.73 7.42 8.30
C GLU A 163 -22.19 7.74 6.86
N ALA A 164 -21.25 8.02 5.99
CA ALA A 164 -21.51 8.27 4.57
C ALA A 164 -21.66 6.99 3.72
N GLY A 165 -21.48 5.80 4.31
CA GLY A 165 -21.50 4.50 3.62
C GLY A 165 -20.28 4.23 2.76
N ILE A 166 -19.17 4.96 2.97
CA ILE A 166 -17.92 4.76 2.25
C ILE A 166 -17.10 3.69 2.97
N THR A 167 -16.76 2.62 2.26
CA THR A 167 -16.00 1.50 2.83
C THR A 167 -14.60 1.94 3.27
N VAL A 168 -14.26 1.69 4.52
CA VAL A 168 -12.94 1.94 5.10
C VAL A 168 -12.27 0.61 5.46
N LYS A 169 -10.98 0.52 5.19
CA LYS A 169 -10.08 -0.51 5.71
C LYS A 169 -8.91 0.15 6.42
N LEU A 170 -8.54 -0.36 7.59
CA LEU A 170 -7.38 0.12 8.31
C LEU A 170 -6.11 -0.58 7.85
N ASN A 171 -5.09 0.22 7.55
CA ASN A 171 -3.72 -0.25 7.41
C ASN A 171 -2.93 0.13 8.66
N CYS A 172 -2.12 -0.79 9.18
CA CYS A 172 -1.22 -0.53 10.29
C CYS A 172 0.19 -1.01 9.92
N SER A 173 1.12 -0.07 9.80
CA SER A 173 2.55 -0.37 9.70
C SER A 173 3.16 -0.27 11.08
N LEU A 174 3.49 -1.41 11.68
CA LEU A 174 4.03 -1.48 13.02
C LEU A 174 5.54 -1.24 13.02
N THR A 175 5.97 -0.44 13.96
CA THR A 175 7.38 -0.07 14.19
C THR A 175 7.67 -0.08 15.68
N PRO A 176 8.93 0.00 16.13
CA PRO A 176 9.25 0.15 17.56
C PRO A 176 8.58 1.35 18.25
N HIS A 177 8.16 2.37 17.47
CA HIS A 177 7.58 3.60 18.00
C HIS A 177 6.08 3.56 18.28
N ASN A 178 5.37 2.59 17.70
CA ASN A 178 3.92 2.41 17.88
C ASN A 178 3.52 0.98 18.26
N ALA A 179 4.49 0.14 18.55
CA ALA A 179 4.24 -1.25 18.95
C ALA A 179 3.36 -1.38 20.18
N ALA A 180 3.50 -0.47 21.14
CA ALA A 180 2.69 -0.44 22.36
C ALA A 180 1.20 -0.14 22.09
N ASP A 181 0.87 0.43 20.95
CA ASP A 181 -0.49 0.81 20.57
C ASP A 181 -1.23 -0.31 19.80
N LEU A 182 -0.58 -1.45 19.54
CA LEU A 182 -1.13 -2.52 18.69
C LEU A 182 -2.52 -2.97 19.14
N GLU A 183 -2.66 -3.31 20.40
CA GLU A 183 -3.93 -3.75 20.99
C GLU A 183 -5.00 -2.65 20.92
N GLY A 184 -4.61 -1.39 21.17
CA GLY A 184 -5.50 -0.23 21.08
C GLY A 184 -6.00 0.00 19.64
N ILE A 185 -5.14 -0.18 18.63
CA ILE A 185 -5.52 -0.11 17.21
C ILE A 185 -6.55 -1.19 16.87
N PHE A 186 -6.33 -2.42 17.34
CA PHE A 186 -7.27 -3.53 17.09
C PHE A 186 -8.58 -3.36 17.86
N ALA A 187 -8.53 -2.83 19.09
CA ALA A 187 -9.73 -2.50 19.87
C ALA A 187 -10.58 -1.45 19.14
N PHE A 188 -9.97 -0.36 18.69
CA PHE A 188 -10.65 0.66 17.90
C PHE A 188 -11.26 0.07 16.61
N ALA A 189 -10.50 -0.73 15.87
CA ALA A 189 -11.00 -1.37 14.65
C ALA A 189 -12.22 -2.28 14.91
N LYS A 190 -12.20 -3.00 16.03
CA LYS A 190 -13.31 -3.86 16.46
C LYS A 190 -14.55 -3.04 16.83
N GLU A 191 -14.36 -1.95 17.58
CA GLU A 191 -15.44 -1.02 17.95
C GLU A 191 -16.13 -0.43 16.72
N GLU A 192 -15.36 0.03 15.73
CA GLU A 192 -15.87 0.61 14.49
C GLU A 192 -16.26 -0.44 13.41
N GLY A 193 -16.11 -1.74 13.70
CA GLY A 193 -16.45 -2.82 12.75
C GLY A 193 -15.57 -2.89 11.50
N LEU A 194 -14.31 -2.46 11.60
CA LEU A 194 -13.40 -2.29 10.46
C LEU A 194 -12.45 -3.46 10.28
N LEU A 195 -12.11 -3.75 9.03
CA LEU A 195 -11.04 -4.68 8.69
C LEU A 195 -9.68 -4.02 8.93
N VAL A 196 -8.74 -4.78 9.53
CA VAL A 196 -7.36 -4.34 9.74
C VAL A 196 -6.41 -5.18 8.88
N GLN A 197 -5.50 -4.50 8.21
CA GLN A 197 -4.31 -5.10 7.63
C GLN A 197 -3.09 -4.53 8.36
N ALA A 198 -2.49 -5.33 9.23
CA ALA A 198 -1.29 -4.93 9.97
C ALA A 198 -0.07 -5.69 9.45
N THR A 199 1.09 -5.05 9.54
CA THR A 199 2.39 -5.67 9.23
C THR A 199 3.44 -5.20 10.22
N SER A 200 4.30 -6.11 10.65
CA SER A 200 5.48 -5.85 11.48
C SER A 200 6.76 -5.66 10.66
N TYR A 201 6.67 -5.83 9.35
CA TYR A 201 7.81 -5.66 8.45
C TYR A 201 7.73 -4.32 7.70
N MET A 202 8.79 -3.53 7.79
CA MET A 202 8.96 -2.27 7.06
C MET A 202 10.01 -2.43 5.99
N PHE A 203 9.67 -2.06 4.76
CA PHE A 203 10.65 -2.00 3.68
C PHE A 203 11.66 -0.86 3.90
N PRO A 204 12.92 -1.02 3.45
CA PRO A 204 13.89 0.07 3.46
C PRO A 204 13.39 1.29 2.66
N PRO A 205 13.79 2.52 3.02
CA PRO A 205 13.39 3.74 2.30
C PRO A 205 14.18 3.93 1.00
N LEU A 206 14.12 2.95 0.10
CA LEU A 206 14.95 2.87 -1.13
C LEU A 206 14.79 4.05 -2.09
N ARG A 207 13.67 4.79 -2.01
CA ARG A 207 13.37 5.89 -2.92
C ARG A 207 13.64 7.29 -2.34
N ARG A 208 14.26 7.37 -1.15
CA ARG A 208 14.61 8.65 -0.51
C ARG A 208 16.10 8.94 -0.70
N ASP A 209 16.88 8.41 0.20
CA ASP A 209 18.32 8.61 0.29
C ASP A 209 18.98 7.25 0.51
N PRO A 210 19.88 6.80 -0.38
CA PRO A 210 20.56 5.53 -0.21
C PRO A 210 21.29 5.37 1.13
N SER A 211 21.75 6.48 1.72
CA SER A 211 22.36 6.48 3.06
C SER A 211 21.37 6.13 4.17
N GLN A 212 20.07 6.27 3.91
CA GLN A 212 18.98 5.96 4.84
C GLN A 212 18.49 4.51 4.73
N VAL A 213 19.05 3.70 3.85
CA VAL A 213 18.71 2.28 3.73
C VAL A 213 18.96 1.59 5.08
N GLY A 214 17.91 1.02 5.64
CA GLY A 214 17.94 0.41 6.96
C GLY A 214 17.65 1.34 8.14
N CYS A 215 17.56 2.66 7.92
CA CYS A 215 17.31 3.66 8.97
C CYS A 215 15.83 4.04 9.15
N ASN A 216 14.89 3.20 8.74
CA ASN A 216 13.45 3.47 8.80
C ASN A 216 12.78 2.97 10.09
N ASP A 217 13.52 2.92 11.19
CA ASP A 217 13.00 2.52 12.51
C ASP A 217 12.28 1.15 12.47
N ARG A 218 12.95 0.14 11.89
CA ARG A 218 12.44 -1.22 11.78
C ARG A 218 12.68 -2.04 13.05
N PHE A 219 11.86 -3.04 13.23
CA PHE A 219 12.14 -4.11 14.19
C PHE A 219 13.37 -4.95 13.80
N THR A 220 14.01 -5.53 14.79
CA THR A 220 14.88 -6.67 14.55
C THR A 220 14.08 -7.85 13.99
N PRO A 221 14.71 -8.85 13.34
CA PRO A 221 13.99 -10.02 12.84
C PRO A 221 13.17 -10.74 13.91
N GLN A 222 13.70 -10.85 15.14
CA GLN A 222 13.04 -11.49 16.27
C GLN A 222 11.80 -10.71 16.73
N GLU A 223 11.92 -9.38 16.87
CA GLU A 223 10.78 -8.52 17.20
C GLU A 223 9.72 -8.55 16.10
N ALA A 224 10.14 -8.50 14.82
CA ALA A 224 9.22 -8.58 13.69
C ALA A 224 8.42 -9.89 13.70
N ALA A 225 9.09 -11.03 14.00
CA ALA A 225 8.44 -12.32 14.13
C ALA A 225 7.46 -12.36 15.32
N TYR A 226 7.86 -11.82 16.47
CA TYR A 226 6.97 -11.71 17.64
C TYR A 226 5.71 -10.91 17.32
N TYR A 227 5.85 -9.71 16.73
CA TYR A 227 4.70 -8.89 16.38
C TYR A 227 3.88 -9.47 15.22
N ALA A 228 4.48 -10.21 14.29
CA ALA A 228 3.72 -10.95 13.26
C ALA A 228 2.80 -11.99 13.92
N ALA A 229 3.32 -12.79 14.86
CA ALA A 229 2.52 -13.75 15.63
C ALA A 229 1.43 -13.06 16.46
N ARG A 230 1.74 -11.92 17.09
CA ARG A 230 0.77 -11.16 17.87
C ARG A 230 -0.36 -10.59 17.01
N ILE A 231 -0.02 -10.00 15.84
CA ILE A 231 -1.00 -9.53 14.84
C ILE A 231 -1.93 -10.67 14.43
N GLU A 232 -1.37 -11.82 14.15
CA GLU A 232 -2.14 -12.98 13.75
C GLU A 232 -3.09 -13.49 14.84
N SER A 233 -2.62 -13.54 16.07
CA SER A 233 -3.45 -13.84 17.24
C SER A 233 -4.63 -12.86 17.39
N LEU A 234 -4.39 -11.56 17.19
CA LEU A 234 -5.43 -10.53 17.25
C LEU A 234 -6.44 -10.62 16.10
N LEU A 235 -6.00 -11.04 14.90
CA LEU A 235 -6.87 -11.20 13.74
C LEU A 235 -7.78 -12.42 13.84
N ASN A 236 -7.26 -13.55 14.28
CA ASN A 236 -7.96 -14.84 14.26
C ASN A 236 -8.54 -15.26 15.62
N GLY A 237 -8.14 -14.59 16.68
CA GLY A 237 -8.38 -15.00 18.07
C GLY A 237 -7.26 -15.90 18.59
N GLU A 238 -6.94 -15.75 19.88
CA GLU A 238 -5.80 -16.44 20.50
C GLU A 238 -5.96 -17.96 20.49
N GLU A 239 -7.15 -18.45 20.76
CA GLU A 239 -7.44 -19.90 20.79
C GLU A 239 -7.22 -20.54 19.41
N ALA A 240 -7.81 -19.96 18.35
CA ALA A 240 -7.65 -20.45 16.97
C ALA A 240 -6.18 -20.35 16.51
N PHE A 241 -5.48 -19.29 16.90
CA PHE A 241 -4.05 -19.14 16.64
C PHE A 241 -3.22 -20.25 17.31
N LEU A 242 -3.46 -20.52 18.58
CA LEU A 242 -2.77 -21.58 19.34
C LEU A 242 -3.10 -22.98 18.82
N GLU A 243 -4.34 -23.25 18.44
CA GLU A 243 -4.72 -24.53 17.83
C GLU A 243 -3.99 -24.75 16.50
N ARG A 244 -3.89 -23.70 15.68
CA ARG A 244 -3.14 -23.79 14.43
C ARG A 244 -1.66 -24.03 14.66
N LEU A 245 -1.03 -23.39 15.65
CA LEU A 245 0.37 -23.64 16.00
C LEU A 245 0.59 -25.09 16.47
N LYS A 246 -0.38 -25.68 17.18
CA LYS A 246 -0.31 -27.10 17.60
C LYS A 246 -0.50 -28.07 16.45
N SER A 247 -1.35 -27.72 15.47
CA SER A 247 -1.64 -28.57 14.32
C SER A 247 -0.59 -28.50 13.21
N GLN A 248 0.16 -27.39 13.15
CA GLN A 248 1.32 -27.25 12.27
C GLN A 248 2.53 -27.83 13.00
N SER A 249 2.88 -29.10 12.67
CA SER A 249 4.23 -29.58 13.01
C SER A 249 5.26 -28.65 12.33
N TRP A 250 6.42 -28.44 12.99
CA TRP A 250 7.56 -27.77 12.36
C TRP A 250 7.90 -28.35 10.99
N GLU A 251 7.64 -29.62 10.81
CA GLU A 251 7.74 -30.39 9.57
C GLU A 251 6.79 -29.92 8.47
N GLY A 252 5.64 -29.29 8.82
CA GLY A 252 4.70 -28.71 7.86
C GLY A 252 4.97 -27.24 7.53
N LEU A 253 5.82 -26.54 8.31
CA LEU A 253 6.29 -25.18 8.01
C LEU A 253 7.57 -25.16 7.16
N CYS A 254 8.37 -26.19 7.29
CA CYS A 254 9.40 -26.61 6.34
C CYS A 254 8.86 -27.88 5.73
N ALA A 255 8.41 -27.84 4.49
CA ALA A 255 8.13 -29.05 3.74
C ALA A 255 9.31 -30.00 3.94
N ASP A 256 9.05 -31.21 4.37
CA ASP A 256 9.97 -32.33 4.63
C ASP A 256 11.36 -31.94 5.20
N PRO A 257 11.80 -32.54 6.33
CA PRO A 257 13.16 -32.33 6.84
C PRO A 257 14.28 -32.82 5.89
N GLY A 258 13.93 -33.42 4.78
CA GLY A 258 14.82 -33.78 3.68
C GLY A 258 14.62 -32.95 2.42
N GLU A 259 13.54 -32.20 2.31
CA GLU A 259 13.42 -31.13 1.35
C GLU A 259 13.96 -29.86 2.05
N ASP A 260 15.15 -29.48 1.69
CA ASP A 260 15.65 -28.12 1.82
C ASP A 260 14.43 -27.18 1.66
N CYS A 261 14.12 -26.29 2.61
CA CYS A 261 13.15 -25.18 2.40
C CYS A 261 13.63 -24.46 1.15
N GLY A 262 13.38 -25.08 0.01
CA GLY A 262 14.12 -25.04 -1.23
C GLY A 262 14.82 -23.72 -1.35
N THR A 263 16.09 -23.70 -1.47
CA THR A 263 16.83 -22.49 -1.71
C THR A 263 16.08 -21.79 -2.82
N LEU A 264 15.32 -20.73 -2.48
CA LEU A 264 14.62 -19.91 -3.48
C LEU A 264 15.64 -19.21 -4.39
N GLU A 265 16.91 -19.61 -4.24
CA GLU A 265 18.04 -19.15 -5.02
C GLU A 265 17.79 -19.39 -6.50
N GLY A 266 17.94 -18.37 -7.28
CA GLY A 266 17.72 -18.42 -8.72
C GLY A 266 16.24 -18.45 -9.15
N GLU A 267 15.29 -18.59 -8.25
CA GLU A 267 13.86 -18.44 -8.57
C GLU A 267 13.49 -16.99 -8.86
N GLY A 268 12.51 -16.80 -9.73
CA GLY A 268 11.93 -15.49 -9.99
C GLY A 268 11.01 -15.05 -8.85
N ILE A 269 10.65 -13.76 -8.85
CA ILE A 269 9.68 -13.21 -7.88
C ILE A 269 8.35 -13.95 -7.98
N ARG A 270 7.79 -14.37 -6.82
CA ARG A 270 6.52 -15.13 -6.76
C ARG A 270 5.27 -14.24 -6.74
N CYS A 271 5.40 -12.94 -6.44
CA CYS A 271 4.28 -12.01 -6.34
C CYS A 271 3.75 -11.56 -7.73
N ARG A 272 2.77 -10.67 -7.72
CA ARG A 272 2.10 -10.12 -8.93
C ARG A 272 2.90 -9.04 -9.66
N ALA A 273 3.99 -8.53 -9.05
CA ALA A 273 4.81 -7.44 -9.58
C ALA A 273 5.35 -7.76 -10.98
N GLY A 274 5.09 -6.90 -11.96
CA GLY A 274 5.48 -7.12 -13.35
C GLY A 274 4.80 -8.29 -14.06
N LYS A 275 3.91 -9.04 -13.41
CA LYS A 275 3.10 -10.10 -14.03
C LYS A 275 1.72 -9.61 -14.42
N CYS A 276 1.02 -8.97 -13.47
CA CYS A 276 -0.29 -8.35 -13.67
C CYS A 276 -0.50 -7.12 -12.78
N SER A 277 0.53 -6.65 -12.11
CA SER A 277 0.49 -5.41 -11.31
C SER A 277 1.71 -4.54 -11.58
N PHE A 278 1.52 -3.23 -11.43
CA PHE A 278 2.55 -2.21 -11.64
C PHE A 278 2.40 -1.05 -10.65
N TRP A 279 3.42 -0.20 -10.61
CA TRP A 279 3.46 1.03 -9.81
C TRP A 279 3.98 2.17 -10.67
N VAL A 280 3.25 3.29 -10.73
CA VAL A 280 3.75 4.52 -11.33
C VAL A 280 4.08 5.50 -10.21
N THR A 281 5.35 5.93 -10.15
CA THR A 281 5.80 6.93 -9.18
C THR A 281 5.29 8.32 -9.55
N TRP A 282 5.31 9.25 -8.61
CA TRP A 282 4.93 10.64 -8.84
C TRP A 282 5.78 11.33 -9.93
N GLU A 283 7.00 10.85 -10.16
CA GLU A 283 7.88 11.31 -11.24
C GLU A 283 7.44 10.83 -12.60
N GLY A 284 6.66 9.76 -12.66
CA GLY A 284 6.19 9.13 -13.89
C GLY A 284 6.97 7.88 -14.28
N ARG A 285 7.72 7.26 -13.38
CA ARG A 285 8.38 5.98 -13.67
C ARG A 285 7.41 4.83 -13.42
N LEU A 286 7.16 4.03 -14.44
CA LEU A 286 6.39 2.79 -14.32
C LEU A 286 7.34 1.67 -13.89
N LEU A 287 7.11 1.13 -12.70
CA LEU A 287 7.89 0.09 -12.04
C LEU A 287 7.09 -1.20 -11.94
N PRO A 288 7.71 -2.37 -11.87
CA PRO A 288 7.02 -3.62 -11.48
C PRO A 288 6.40 -3.51 -10.09
N CYS A 289 7.11 -2.86 -9.15
CA CYS A 289 6.72 -2.64 -7.76
C CYS A 289 7.40 -1.38 -7.22
N GLY A 290 6.76 -0.67 -6.30
CA GLY A 290 7.34 0.50 -5.62
C GLY A 290 8.63 0.22 -4.85
N MET A 291 8.95 -1.05 -4.59
CA MET A 291 10.18 -1.52 -3.93
C MET A 291 11.32 -1.87 -4.92
N LEU A 292 11.10 -1.67 -6.22
CA LEU A 292 12.09 -1.94 -7.28
C LEU A 292 12.36 -0.63 -8.07
N PRO A 293 12.98 0.38 -7.45
CA PRO A 293 13.06 1.74 -7.98
C PRO A 293 13.86 1.85 -9.28
N ASP A 294 14.81 0.94 -9.50
CA ASP A 294 15.71 1.00 -10.66
C ASP A 294 15.15 0.29 -11.91
N GLN A 295 13.98 -0.34 -11.79
CA GLN A 295 13.43 -1.24 -12.79
C GLN A 295 12.29 -0.60 -13.61
N GLY A 296 12.41 0.68 -14.03
CA GLY A 296 11.30 1.34 -14.69
C GLY A 296 11.66 2.39 -15.73
N ALA A 297 10.70 2.67 -16.64
CA ALA A 297 10.76 3.70 -17.66
C ALA A 297 9.87 4.90 -17.33
N ASP A 298 10.17 6.09 -17.86
CA ASP A 298 9.28 7.25 -17.80
C ASP A 298 8.07 7.01 -18.73
N VAL A 299 6.93 6.66 -18.12
CA VAL A 299 5.69 6.30 -18.85
C VAL A 299 5.13 7.45 -19.68
N PHE A 300 5.43 8.69 -19.30
CA PHE A 300 4.99 9.87 -20.04
C PHE A 300 5.86 10.18 -21.28
N GLN A 301 7.04 9.55 -21.38
CA GLN A 301 7.91 9.65 -22.54
C GLN A 301 7.66 8.52 -23.54
N VAL A 302 7.59 7.28 -23.06
CA VAL A 302 7.50 6.10 -23.93
C VAL A 302 6.08 5.56 -24.12
N GLY A 303 5.11 6.06 -23.36
CA GLY A 303 3.73 5.57 -23.34
C GLY A 303 3.57 4.32 -22.46
N PHE A 304 2.31 4.03 -22.06
CA PHE A 304 2.02 2.98 -21.10
C PHE A 304 2.39 1.58 -21.60
N ALA A 305 2.04 1.24 -22.85
CA ALA A 305 2.27 -0.11 -23.39
C ALA A 305 3.76 -0.48 -23.39
N GLU A 306 4.61 0.45 -23.83
CA GLU A 306 6.07 0.22 -23.87
C GLU A 306 6.67 0.20 -22.48
N ALA A 307 6.28 1.12 -21.59
CA ALA A 307 6.74 1.12 -20.20
C ALA A 307 6.34 -0.17 -19.46
N TRP A 308 5.13 -0.69 -19.70
CA TRP A 308 4.67 -1.96 -19.15
C TRP A 308 5.49 -3.15 -19.68
N ARG A 309 5.77 -3.19 -20.98
CA ARG A 309 6.63 -4.23 -21.57
C ARG A 309 8.00 -4.27 -20.89
N GLN A 310 8.65 -3.09 -20.73
CA GLN A 310 9.94 -2.98 -20.06
C GLN A 310 9.89 -3.42 -18.60
N ALA A 311 8.86 -3.01 -17.85
CA ALA A 311 8.69 -3.41 -16.46
C ALA A 311 8.51 -4.92 -16.29
N ARG A 312 7.80 -5.58 -17.22
CA ARG A 312 7.65 -7.03 -17.25
C ARG A 312 8.98 -7.74 -17.49
N GLU A 313 9.74 -7.28 -18.46
CA GLU A 313 11.06 -7.84 -18.79
C GLU A 313 12.02 -7.70 -17.61
N ALA A 314 12.05 -6.51 -17.00
CA ALA A 314 12.86 -6.28 -15.81
C ALA A 314 12.46 -7.21 -14.66
N ALA A 315 11.16 -7.37 -14.38
CA ALA A 315 10.68 -8.27 -13.34
C ALA A 315 11.01 -9.75 -13.63
N ALA A 316 10.92 -10.17 -14.90
CA ALA A 316 11.26 -11.52 -15.33
C ALA A 316 12.75 -11.84 -15.16
N GLY A 317 13.60 -10.82 -15.17
CA GLY A 317 15.06 -10.95 -14.95
C GLY A 317 15.46 -11.03 -13.48
N ILE A 318 14.59 -10.67 -12.53
CA ILE A 318 14.92 -10.69 -11.11
C ILE A 318 15.03 -12.13 -10.61
N ARG A 319 16.12 -12.42 -9.93
CA ARG A 319 16.36 -13.70 -9.26
C ARG A 319 16.59 -13.46 -7.78
N LEU A 320 16.07 -14.37 -6.96
CA LEU A 320 16.33 -14.33 -5.53
C LEU A 320 17.82 -14.66 -5.27
N PRO A 321 18.49 -13.88 -4.39
CA PRO A 321 19.89 -14.14 -4.06
C PRO A 321 20.02 -15.45 -3.31
N ALA A 322 21.20 -16.02 -3.33
CA ALA A 322 21.62 -17.05 -2.39
C ALA A 322 21.48 -16.55 -0.94
N LYS A 323 21.12 -17.43 -0.04
CA LYS A 323 21.08 -17.12 1.40
C LYS A 323 22.48 -16.86 1.94
#